data_ba93c1c66afc9c3792396d94ae57c87b
#
_entry.id   ba93c1c66afc9c3792396d94ae57c87b
#
_cell.length_a   1.000
_cell.length_b   1.000
_cell.length_c   1.000
_cell.angle_alpha   90.00
_cell.angle_beta   90.00
_cell.angle_gamma   90.00
#
_symmetry.space_group_name_H-M   'P 1'
#
loop_
_entity.id
_entity.type
_entity.pdbx_description
1 polymer ?
#
loop_
_entity_poly.entity_id
_entity_poly.type
_entity_poly.pdbx_seq_one_letter_code
_entity_poly.pdbx_strand_id
1 'polypeptide(L)'
;ALGAAALYGGNISEWSTRQGTDAQSTYLMEYDNTGRLTGAMRHHNSLTTDFTYTERGISYDANGNIVTLKRYGQSGTTPLNDLSYTYIGNKLSSISDLRGGGTSTFSYDANGNMTSHGQRGLQLLYNFINLPSVVSGTLGAVTYSFSADGTKVAVEDNSGNGYLYMGSL
;
A
#
# COMPACT_ATOMS: atom_id res chain seq x y z
N ALA A 1 -8.39 -14.45 -24.13
CA ALA A 1 -8.31 -13.00 -24.01
C ALA A 1 -9.74 -12.44 -23.98
N LEU A 2 -10.05 -11.54 -23.06
CA LEU A 2 -11.36 -10.90 -22.93
C LEU A 2 -11.54 -9.73 -23.94
N GLY A 3 -10.56 -9.54 -24.83
CA GLY A 3 -10.63 -8.53 -25.89
C GLY A 3 -10.36 -7.10 -25.40
N ALA A 4 -9.49 -6.96 -24.41
CA ALA A 4 -8.98 -5.64 -24.04
C ALA A 4 -8.45 -4.89 -25.29
N ALA A 5 -8.74 -3.59 -25.39
CA ALA A 5 -8.15 -2.76 -26.42
C ALA A 5 -6.62 -2.75 -26.31
N ALA A 6 -5.94 -2.91 -27.45
CA ALA A 6 -4.49 -2.85 -27.48
C ALA A 6 -4.02 -1.44 -27.07
N LEU A 7 -3.04 -1.38 -26.16
CA LEU A 7 -2.40 -0.14 -25.74
C LEU A 7 -1.00 -0.07 -26.33
N TYR A 8 -0.73 0.95 -27.14
CA TYR A 8 0.55 1.09 -27.86
C TYR A 8 1.59 1.92 -27.08
N GLY A 9 1.22 2.45 -25.90
CA GLY A 9 2.08 3.25 -25.03
C GLY A 9 2.95 2.43 -24.06
N GLY A 10 2.93 1.07 -24.15
CA GLY A 10 3.68 0.20 -23.25
C GLY A 10 2.92 -0.19 -21.97
N ASN A 11 1.75 0.35 -21.73
CA ASN A 11 0.91 -0.05 -20.60
C ASN A 11 0.27 -1.43 -20.83
N ILE A 12 0.12 -2.21 -19.75
CA ILE A 12 -0.53 -3.51 -19.79
C ILE A 12 -2.05 -3.32 -19.88
N SER A 13 -2.69 -3.80 -20.93
CA SER A 13 -4.15 -3.71 -21.10
C SER A 13 -4.90 -4.86 -20.39
N GLU A 14 -4.28 -6.04 -20.37
CA GLU A 14 -4.88 -7.25 -19.80
C GLU A 14 -3.80 -8.08 -19.09
N TRP A 15 -4.14 -8.58 -17.89
CA TRP A 15 -3.31 -9.53 -17.16
C TRP A 15 -4.14 -10.73 -16.70
N SER A 16 -3.75 -11.92 -17.11
CA SER A 16 -4.44 -13.16 -16.78
C SER A 16 -3.58 -14.08 -15.92
N THR A 17 -4.16 -14.66 -14.89
CA THR A 17 -3.51 -15.66 -14.03
C THR A 17 -4.36 -16.91 -13.91
N ARG A 18 -3.71 -18.05 -13.69
CA ARG A 18 -4.33 -19.33 -13.37
C ARG A 18 -3.48 -20.08 -12.35
N GLN A 19 -4.08 -20.60 -11.31
CA GLN A 19 -3.41 -21.43 -10.32
C GLN A 19 -3.92 -22.87 -10.45
N GLY A 20 -3.04 -23.79 -10.84
CA GLY A 20 -3.41 -25.22 -11.01
C GLY A 20 -4.58 -25.41 -11.97
N THR A 21 -5.64 -26.08 -11.49
CA THR A 21 -6.88 -26.38 -12.23
C THR A 21 -7.95 -25.30 -12.04
N ASP A 22 -7.68 -24.24 -11.28
CA ASP A 22 -8.65 -23.19 -10.99
C ASP A 22 -9.06 -22.45 -12.27
N ALA A 23 -10.20 -21.78 -12.19
CA ALA A 23 -10.65 -20.92 -13.27
C ALA A 23 -9.68 -19.74 -13.46
N GLN A 24 -9.46 -19.36 -14.71
CA GLN A 24 -8.62 -18.22 -15.04
C GLN A 24 -9.24 -16.93 -14.52
N SER A 25 -8.45 -16.12 -13.82
CA SER A 25 -8.78 -14.74 -13.45
C SER A 25 -8.07 -13.78 -14.40
N THR A 26 -8.82 -12.87 -14.99
CA THR A 26 -8.29 -11.85 -15.89
C THR A 26 -8.60 -10.47 -15.34
N TYR A 27 -7.60 -9.60 -15.32
CA TYR A 27 -7.75 -8.19 -14.96
C TYR A 27 -7.62 -7.34 -16.23
N LEU A 28 -8.61 -6.49 -16.46
CA LEU A 28 -8.55 -5.42 -17.45
C LEU A 28 -8.08 -4.15 -16.76
N MET A 29 -7.04 -3.52 -17.31
CA MET A 29 -6.44 -2.33 -16.76
C MET A 29 -6.99 -1.08 -17.45
N GLU A 30 -7.39 -0.10 -16.67
CA GLU A 30 -7.84 1.21 -17.11
C GLU A 30 -6.81 2.28 -16.76
N TYR A 31 -6.65 3.27 -17.63
CA TYR A 31 -5.67 4.34 -17.45
C TYR A 31 -6.28 5.71 -17.75
N ASP A 32 -5.75 6.74 -17.13
CA ASP A 32 -6.04 8.12 -17.50
C ASP A 32 -5.24 8.55 -18.76
N ASN A 33 -5.50 9.78 -19.21
CA ASN A 33 -4.84 10.32 -20.41
C ASN A 33 -3.33 10.51 -20.27
N THR A 34 -2.79 10.43 -19.07
CA THR A 34 -1.35 10.51 -18.77
C THR A 34 -0.72 9.13 -18.53
N GLY A 35 -1.50 8.05 -18.72
CA GLY A 35 -1.05 6.67 -18.59
C GLY A 35 -0.98 6.15 -17.16
N ARG A 36 -1.63 6.82 -16.18
CA ARG A 36 -1.70 6.36 -14.79
C ARG A 36 -2.89 5.43 -14.60
N LEU A 37 -2.73 4.35 -13.82
CA LEU A 37 -3.76 3.34 -13.59
C LEU A 37 -4.97 3.95 -12.86
N THR A 38 -6.17 3.83 -13.42
CA THR A 38 -7.44 4.28 -12.81
C THR A 38 -8.32 3.12 -12.36
N GLY A 39 -8.03 1.92 -12.83
CA GLY A 39 -8.74 0.72 -12.43
C GLY A 39 -8.05 -0.56 -12.88
N ALA A 40 -8.28 -1.63 -12.11
CA ALA A 40 -7.92 -3.00 -12.43
C ALA A 40 -9.16 -3.87 -12.19
N MET A 41 -9.94 -4.09 -13.23
CA MET A 41 -11.22 -4.78 -13.15
C MET A 41 -11.05 -6.28 -13.38
N ARG A 42 -11.39 -7.07 -12.36
CA ARG A 42 -11.33 -8.52 -12.46
C ARG A 42 -12.53 -9.07 -13.24
N HIS A 43 -12.25 -10.01 -14.12
CA HIS A 43 -13.21 -10.83 -14.82
C HIS A 43 -12.95 -12.30 -14.51
N HIS A 44 -14.01 -13.01 -14.12
CA HIS A 44 -13.95 -14.43 -13.79
C HIS A 44 -14.95 -15.18 -14.70
N ASN A 45 -14.44 -15.94 -15.66
CA ASN A 45 -15.20 -16.79 -16.59
C ASN A 45 -16.29 -16.11 -17.45
N SER A 46 -16.52 -14.81 -17.33
CA SER A 46 -17.56 -14.10 -18.08
C SER A 46 -17.24 -12.63 -18.22
N LEU A 47 -17.81 -11.99 -19.23
CA LEU A 47 -17.73 -10.54 -19.47
C LEU A 47 -18.61 -9.71 -18.51
N THR A 48 -19.32 -10.35 -17.58
CA THR A 48 -20.13 -9.63 -16.59
C THR A 48 -19.21 -9.05 -15.53
N THR A 49 -19.26 -7.73 -15.35
CA THR A 49 -18.55 -6.99 -14.31
C THR A 49 -19.17 -7.30 -12.95
N ASP A 50 -18.58 -8.20 -12.20
CA ASP A 50 -19.00 -8.50 -10.82
C ASP A 50 -18.17 -7.75 -9.76
N PHE A 51 -17.24 -6.92 -10.15
CA PHE A 51 -16.32 -6.17 -9.30
C PHE A 51 -15.60 -6.96 -8.19
N THR A 52 -15.78 -8.30 -8.10
CA THR A 52 -15.05 -9.11 -7.11
C THR A 52 -13.56 -8.95 -7.26
N TYR A 53 -12.87 -8.62 -6.15
CA TYR A 53 -11.42 -8.37 -6.11
C TYR A 53 -10.93 -7.30 -7.12
N THR A 54 -11.79 -6.35 -7.45
CA THR A 54 -11.51 -5.23 -8.34
C THR A 54 -10.99 -4.03 -7.56
N GLU A 55 -10.06 -3.28 -8.13
CA GLU A 55 -9.70 -1.94 -7.69
C GLU A 55 -10.10 -0.94 -8.78
N ARG A 56 -10.78 0.16 -8.40
CA ARG A 56 -11.28 1.16 -9.34
C ARG A 56 -11.44 2.52 -8.71
N GLY A 57 -11.76 3.51 -9.55
CA GLY A 57 -11.95 4.89 -9.08
C GLY A 57 -10.66 5.46 -8.48
N ILE A 58 -9.52 5.03 -9.00
CA ILE A 58 -8.24 5.60 -8.64
C ILE A 58 -8.14 6.95 -9.34
N SER A 59 -7.97 8.00 -8.54
CA SER A 59 -7.74 9.35 -9.05
C SER A 59 -6.46 9.92 -8.43
N TYR A 60 -5.91 10.93 -9.09
CA TYR A 60 -4.62 11.51 -8.74
C TYR A 60 -4.68 13.03 -8.69
N ASP A 61 -3.88 13.61 -7.84
CA ASP A 61 -3.60 15.04 -7.88
C ASP A 61 -2.61 15.41 -9.01
N ALA A 62 -2.28 16.70 -9.12
CA ALA A 62 -1.34 17.20 -10.11
C ALA A 62 0.10 16.66 -9.92
N ASN A 63 0.46 16.26 -8.70
CA ASN A 63 1.77 15.71 -8.37
C ASN A 63 1.86 14.20 -8.60
N GLY A 64 0.73 13.54 -8.95
CA GLY A 64 0.65 12.10 -9.13
C GLY A 64 0.36 11.32 -7.84
N ASN A 65 0.02 11.97 -6.74
CA ASN A 65 -0.40 11.30 -5.52
C ASN A 65 -1.84 10.76 -5.69
N ILE A 66 -2.11 9.54 -5.21
CA ILE A 66 -3.45 8.95 -5.25
C ILE A 66 -4.38 9.74 -4.30
N VAL A 67 -5.51 10.24 -4.81
CA VAL A 67 -6.52 10.99 -4.03
C VAL A 67 -7.70 10.10 -3.64
N THR A 68 -8.11 9.18 -4.52
CA THR A 68 -9.20 8.24 -4.24
C THR A 68 -8.85 6.83 -4.70
N LEU A 69 -9.42 5.83 -4.04
CA LEU A 69 -9.32 4.43 -4.43
C LEU A 69 -10.49 3.64 -3.83
N LYS A 70 -11.20 2.88 -4.67
CA LYS A 70 -12.18 1.89 -4.20
C LYS A 70 -11.64 0.49 -4.41
N ARG A 71 -11.72 -0.31 -3.35
CA ARG A 71 -11.29 -1.70 -3.35
C ARG A 71 -12.48 -2.60 -3.05
N TYR A 72 -12.69 -3.61 -3.87
CA TYR A 72 -13.76 -4.59 -3.70
C TYR A 72 -13.19 -5.93 -3.23
N GLY A 73 -13.93 -6.57 -2.32
CA GLY A 73 -13.65 -7.91 -1.83
C GLY A 73 -14.44 -8.98 -2.59
N GLN A 74 -14.69 -10.09 -1.91
CA GLN A 74 -15.34 -11.27 -2.49
C GLN A 74 -16.80 -11.02 -2.94
N SER A 75 -17.52 -10.07 -2.36
CA SER A 75 -18.93 -9.84 -2.71
C SER A 75 -19.13 -9.08 -4.02
N GLY A 76 -18.16 -8.29 -4.46
CA GLY A 76 -18.22 -7.49 -5.70
C GLY A 76 -19.31 -6.39 -5.77
N THR A 77 -20.28 -6.39 -4.86
CA THR A 77 -21.42 -5.46 -4.91
C THR A 77 -21.18 -4.17 -4.14
N THR A 78 -20.45 -4.26 -3.04
CA THR A 78 -20.15 -3.14 -2.16
C THR A 78 -18.63 -3.08 -1.96
N PRO A 79 -18.00 -1.91 -2.07
CA PRO A 79 -16.56 -1.83 -1.83
C PRO A 79 -16.21 -2.22 -0.40
N LEU A 80 -15.13 -2.96 -0.24
CA LEU A 80 -14.51 -3.27 1.05
C LEU A 80 -13.94 -2.00 1.67
N ASN A 81 -13.32 -1.15 0.84
CA ASN A 81 -12.84 0.17 1.21
C ASN A 81 -13.23 1.20 0.14
N ASP A 82 -13.57 2.41 0.59
CA ASP A 82 -13.74 3.60 -0.25
C ASP A 82 -12.85 4.70 0.34
N LEU A 83 -11.62 4.77 -0.17
CA LEU A 83 -10.54 5.52 0.43
C LEU A 83 -10.41 6.92 -0.19
N SER A 84 -10.24 7.90 0.67
CA SER A 84 -9.85 9.26 0.33
C SER A 84 -8.55 9.62 1.02
N TYR A 85 -7.60 10.16 0.29
CA TYR A 85 -6.25 10.49 0.74
C TYR A 85 -6.06 12.00 0.76
N THR A 86 -5.44 12.51 1.81
CA THR A 86 -5.10 13.92 1.97
C THR A 86 -3.59 14.08 2.15
N TYR A 87 -3.02 15.10 1.52
CA TYR A 87 -1.58 15.36 1.53
C TYR A 87 -1.26 16.78 2.02
N ILE A 88 -0.05 16.94 2.56
CA ILE A 88 0.60 18.24 2.79
C ILE A 88 1.86 18.22 1.92
N GLY A 89 1.83 18.96 0.79
CA GLY A 89 2.79 18.74 -0.29
C GLY A 89 2.63 17.32 -0.84
N ASN A 90 3.72 16.55 -0.86
CA ASN A 90 3.69 15.13 -1.27
C ASN A 90 3.71 14.16 -0.06
N LYS A 91 3.56 14.66 1.18
CA LYS A 91 3.49 13.83 2.37
C LYS A 91 2.05 13.49 2.68
N LEU A 92 1.71 12.21 2.78
CA LEU A 92 0.38 11.73 3.13
C LEU A 92 0.04 12.17 4.56
N SER A 93 -1.02 12.97 4.74
CA SER A 93 -1.44 13.43 6.08
C SER A 93 -2.57 12.59 6.65
N SER A 94 -3.50 12.11 5.80
CA SER A 94 -4.55 11.22 6.27
C SER A 94 -5.10 10.32 5.16
N ILE A 95 -5.69 9.19 5.58
CA ILE A 95 -6.54 8.33 4.77
C ILE A 95 -7.85 8.17 5.50
N SER A 96 -8.97 8.47 4.84
CA SER A 96 -10.32 8.24 5.35
C SER A 96 -10.99 7.13 4.57
N ASP A 97 -11.59 6.17 5.27
CA ASP A 97 -12.42 5.14 4.64
C ASP A 97 -13.89 5.49 4.81
N LEU A 98 -14.54 5.91 3.72
CA LEU A 98 -15.95 6.31 3.68
C LEU A 98 -16.91 5.15 3.95
N ARG A 99 -16.43 3.91 4.02
CA ARG A 99 -17.19 2.72 4.40
C ARG A 99 -17.24 2.46 5.91
N GLY A 100 -16.72 3.39 6.72
CA GLY A 100 -16.74 3.29 8.17
C GLY A 100 -15.45 2.74 8.79
N GLY A 101 -14.39 2.56 8.00
CA GLY A 101 -13.07 2.16 8.48
C GLY A 101 -12.33 3.24 9.27
N GLY A 102 -12.96 4.42 9.43
CA GLY A 102 -12.39 5.55 10.16
C GLY A 102 -11.33 6.33 9.37
N THR A 103 -10.61 7.17 10.08
CA THR A 103 -9.52 7.98 9.52
C THR A 103 -8.20 7.61 10.18
N SER A 104 -7.20 7.32 9.36
CA SER A 104 -5.81 7.15 9.77
C SER A 104 -5.04 8.44 9.49
N THR A 105 -4.30 8.93 10.47
CA THR A 105 -3.44 10.11 10.34
C THR A 105 -1.97 9.72 10.35
N PHE A 106 -1.14 10.54 9.72
CA PHE A 106 0.30 10.31 9.61
C PHE A 106 1.05 11.58 10.03
N SER A 107 2.15 11.41 10.75
CA SER A 107 3.04 12.50 11.11
C SER A 107 4.47 12.19 10.65
N TYR A 108 5.25 13.26 10.45
CA TYR A 108 6.61 13.17 9.91
C TYR A 108 7.54 14.11 10.67
N ASP A 109 8.81 13.75 10.75
CA ASP A 109 9.86 14.63 11.22
C ASP A 109 10.30 15.65 10.13
N ALA A 110 11.26 16.50 10.47
CA ALA A 110 11.80 17.52 9.55
C ALA A 110 12.49 16.90 8.33
N ASN A 111 13.03 15.69 8.46
CA ASN A 111 13.69 14.96 7.38
C ASN A 111 12.71 14.24 6.45
N GLY A 112 11.41 14.18 6.82
CA GLY A 112 10.38 13.50 6.07
C GLY A 112 10.18 12.04 6.46
N ASN A 113 10.79 11.56 7.52
CA ASN A 113 10.57 10.22 8.05
C ASN A 113 9.21 10.17 8.76
N MET A 114 8.42 9.14 8.53
CA MET A 114 7.12 8.96 9.19
C MET A 114 7.30 8.65 10.68
N THR A 115 6.79 9.53 11.56
CA THR A 115 6.90 9.38 13.02
C THR A 115 5.68 8.75 13.66
N SER A 116 4.52 8.78 13.00
CA SER A 116 3.31 8.11 13.49
C SER A 116 2.42 7.57 12.38
N HIS A 117 1.70 6.47 12.70
CA HIS A 117 0.65 5.88 11.88
C HIS A 117 -0.58 5.65 12.76
N GLY A 118 -1.58 6.55 12.67
CA GLY A 118 -2.70 6.62 13.60
C GLY A 118 -3.52 5.33 13.69
N GLN A 119 -3.98 4.77 12.58
CA GLN A 119 -4.81 3.56 12.59
C GLN A 119 -4.12 2.34 13.20
N ARG A 120 -2.81 2.23 13.03
CA ARG A 120 -2.01 1.14 13.60
C ARG A 120 -1.50 1.45 15.00
N GLY A 121 -1.72 2.68 15.50
CA GLY A 121 -1.19 3.13 16.79
C GLY A 121 0.33 3.07 16.88
N LEU A 122 1.03 3.20 15.72
CA LEU A 122 2.49 3.09 15.69
C LEU A 122 3.13 4.47 15.90
N GLN A 123 4.23 4.46 16.66
CA GLN A 123 5.19 5.56 16.79
C GLN A 123 6.57 5.08 16.33
N LEU A 124 7.28 5.91 15.58
CA LEU A 124 8.58 5.57 15.04
C LEU A 124 9.59 6.65 15.44
N LEU A 125 10.75 6.22 15.92
CA LEU A 125 11.92 7.07 16.15
C LEU A 125 13.01 6.68 15.18
N TYR A 126 13.83 7.65 14.81
CA TYR A 126 14.91 7.47 13.85
C TYR A 126 16.25 7.85 14.48
N ASN A 127 17.32 7.21 14.03
CA ASN A 127 18.67 7.60 14.38
C ASN A 127 19.16 8.74 13.47
N PHE A 128 20.38 9.21 13.71
CA PHE A 128 20.98 10.34 12.99
C PHE A 128 21.25 10.08 11.49
N ILE A 129 21.18 8.81 11.04
CA ILE A 129 21.30 8.43 9.62
C ILE A 129 19.93 8.06 9.02
N ASN A 130 18.82 8.50 9.64
CA ASN A 130 17.44 8.28 9.20
C ASN A 130 17.02 6.80 9.09
N LEU A 131 17.60 5.92 9.89
CA LEU A 131 17.12 4.55 10.02
C LEU A 131 16.21 4.42 11.24
N PRO A 132 15.09 3.66 11.17
CA PRO A 132 14.20 3.47 12.31
C PRO A 132 14.95 2.83 13.48
N SER A 133 15.06 3.53 14.61
CA SER A 133 15.71 3.03 15.83
C SER A 133 14.73 2.38 16.79
N VAL A 134 13.49 2.88 16.86
CA VAL A 134 12.42 2.30 17.68
C VAL A 134 11.11 2.32 16.88
N VAL A 135 10.39 1.22 16.90
CA VAL A 135 9.00 1.15 16.47
C VAL A 135 8.18 0.68 17.65
N SER A 136 7.24 1.49 18.11
CA SER A 136 6.38 1.17 19.26
C SER A 136 4.90 1.23 18.87
N GLY A 137 4.08 0.48 19.59
CA GLY A 137 2.63 0.42 19.39
C GLY A 137 1.95 -0.25 20.59
N THR A 138 0.67 -0.54 20.46
CA THR A 138 -0.14 -1.12 21.54
C THR A 138 0.35 -2.50 22.04
N LEU A 139 1.07 -3.23 21.20
CA LEU A 139 1.60 -4.56 21.51
C LEU A 139 3.03 -4.55 22.08
N GLY A 140 3.64 -3.38 22.21
CA GLY A 140 4.99 -3.20 22.69
C GLY A 140 5.87 -2.38 21.77
N ALA A 141 7.17 -2.49 21.97
CA ALA A 141 8.17 -1.79 21.15
C ALA A 141 9.23 -2.77 20.64
N VAL A 142 9.80 -2.42 19.50
CA VAL A 142 10.96 -3.09 18.91
C VAL A 142 12.05 -2.03 18.71
N THR A 143 13.25 -2.33 19.20
CA THR A 143 14.45 -1.48 19.06
C THR A 143 15.38 -2.11 18.02
N TYR A 144 15.90 -1.28 17.15
CA TYR A 144 16.87 -1.65 16.11
C TYR A 144 18.20 -0.97 16.38
N SER A 145 19.26 -1.71 16.37
CA SER A 145 20.63 -1.21 16.47
C SER A 145 21.33 -1.33 15.13
N PHE A 146 22.10 -0.30 14.79
CA PHE A 146 22.84 -0.21 13.53
C PHE A 146 24.29 0.16 13.81
N SER A 147 25.21 -0.36 13.00
CA SER A 147 26.57 0.13 12.93
C SER A 147 26.64 1.50 12.24
N ALA A 148 27.80 2.13 12.27
CA ALA A 148 27.99 3.47 11.70
C ALA A 148 27.77 3.54 10.19
N ASP A 149 27.92 2.43 9.47
CA ASP A 149 27.67 2.31 8.03
C ASP A 149 26.20 2.01 7.69
N GLY A 150 25.32 1.90 8.70
CA GLY A 150 23.90 1.60 8.52
C GLY A 150 23.55 0.11 8.45
N THR A 151 24.52 -0.79 8.67
CA THR A 151 24.25 -2.22 8.75
C THR A 151 23.47 -2.53 10.04
N LYS A 152 22.35 -3.24 9.94
CA LYS A 152 21.57 -3.67 11.12
C LYS A 152 22.37 -4.73 11.89
N VAL A 153 22.62 -4.47 13.16
CA VAL A 153 23.39 -5.37 14.03
C VAL A 153 22.56 -6.06 15.11
N ALA A 154 21.44 -5.48 15.50
CA ALA A 154 20.53 -6.13 16.45
C ALA A 154 19.08 -5.66 16.25
N VAL A 155 18.17 -6.52 16.73
CA VAL A 155 16.74 -6.20 16.93
C VAL A 155 16.31 -6.82 18.24
N GLU A 156 15.62 -6.05 19.10
CA GLU A 156 15.13 -6.50 20.40
C GLU A 156 13.71 -6.01 20.64
N ASP A 157 12.89 -6.84 21.29
CA ASP A 157 11.58 -6.41 21.82
C ASP A 157 11.75 -5.78 23.22
N ASN A 158 10.66 -5.24 23.79
CA ASN A 158 10.66 -4.63 25.12
C ASN A 158 10.86 -5.63 26.28
N SER A 159 10.94 -6.93 25.99
CA SER A 159 11.27 -8.00 26.95
C SER A 159 12.71 -8.46 26.84
N GLY A 160 13.50 -7.87 25.95
CA GLY A 160 14.89 -8.24 25.69
C GLY A 160 15.06 -9.47 24.78
N ASN A 161 13.95 -9.97 24.18
CA ASN A 161 14.08 -11.03 23.18
C ASN A 161 14.42 -10.43 21.83
N GLY A 162 15.36 -11.02 21.12
CA GLY A 162 15.76 -10.48 19.84
C GLY A 162 16.82 -11.30 19.12
N TYR A 163 17.40 -10.68 18.10
CA TYR A 163 18.42 -11.27 17.26
C TYR A 163 19.64 -10.34 17.20
N LEU A 164 20.81 -10.92 17.31
CA LEU A 164 22.07 -10.27 17.00
C LEU A 164 22.54 -10.76 15.63
N TYR A 165 22.76 -9.84 14.71
CA TYR A 165 23.27 -10.15 13.37
C TYR A 165 24.78 -10.07 13.39
N MET A 166 25.45 -11.21 13.45
CA MET A 166 26.90 -11.27 13.26
C MET A 166 27.15 -11.41 11.76
N GLY A 167 27.83 -10.43 11.18
CA GLY A 167 28.27 -10.51 9.79
C GLY A 167 29.12 -11.76 9.57
N SER A 168 29.24 -12.21 8.33
CA SER A 168 30.16 -13.29 7.98
C SER A 168 31.59 -12.91 8.41
N LEU A 169 32.17 -13.69 9.29
CA LEU A 169 33.59 -13.65 9.66
C LEU A 169 34.42 -13.98 8.43
#